data_d4dd786b3fe09a224af48d8a008db661
#
_entry.id   d4dd786b3fe09a224af48d8a008db661
#
_cell.length_a   1.000
_cell.length_b   1.000
_cell.length_c   1.000
_cell.angle_alpha   90.00
_cell.angle_beta   90.00
_cell.angle_gamma   90.00
#
_symmetry.space_group_name_H-M   'P 1'
#
loop_
_entity.id
_entity.type
_entity.pdbx_description
1 polymer ?
#
loop_
_entity_poly.entity_id
_entity_poly.type
_entity_poly.pdbx_seq_one_letter_code
_entity_poly.pdbx_strand_id
1 'polypeptide(L)'
;VTTPLTPAAIFLVATVNPGGENTTRELLADVAGLQRAVGLRVPGSGLDVVTSIGSSVWDRLFAGPRPALLHPFAALQGDVHSAPSTPGDLLFHIRAMSMDACFEVARQITKRLHGAATVVDEVHGFQYFENRDLIGFVDGTENPVGRDAVAAVTVGDEDPAFTGGSYVHIQRYVHKMRDWEAITVDEQERVIGRSKLEDIEMTSEVKPANSHVALNAIKDENGKALEILRANMPYGRLGDDEIGTFFIGYCRTPAITERMLENMFLGNPRGNYDRLLDFSTAVTGSMFFTPSADFFEDLPAAPAGLSAV
;
A
#
# COMPACT_ATOMS: atom_id res chain seq x y z
N VAL A 1 10.67 -1.18 -4.11
CA VAL A 1 9.33 -1.73 -4.31
C VAL A 1 9.38 -3.24 -4.56
N THR A 2 10.21 -3.72 -5.47
CA THR A 2 10.26 -5.13 -5.91
C THR A 2 11.16 -6.05 -5.07
N THR A 3 11.69 -5.58 -3.94
CA THR A 3 12.45 -6.41 -2.99
C THR A 3 11.52 -7.46 -2.36
N PRO A 4 12.03 -8.64 -1.96
CA PRO A 4 11.22 -9.69 -1.35
C PRO A 4 10.43 -9.21 -0.14
N LEU A 5 9.28 -9.83 0.11
CA LEU A 5 8.50 -9.60 1.33
C LEU A 5 9.29 -10.00 2.57
N THR A 6 9.07 -9.31 3.66
CA THR A 6 9.76 -9.53 4.94
C THR A 6 8.76 -9.85 6.05
N PRO A 7 9.20 -10.52 7.14
CA PRO A 7 8.30 -10.89 8.25
C PRO A 7 7.76 -9.71 9.05
N ALA A 8 8.40 -8.55 8.99
CA ALA A 8 7.99 -7.37 9.74
C ALA A 8 7.93 -6.13 8.84
N ALA A 9 6.93 -5.29 9.05
CA ALA A 9 6.87 -3.97 8.45
C ALA A 9 6.23 -2.93 9.39
N ILE A 10 6.59 -1.66 9.20
CA ILE A 10 5.86 -0.52 9.73
C ILE A 10 5.40 0.33 8.56
N PHE A 11 4.11 0.61 8.52
CA PHE A 11 3.50 1.56 7.60
C PHE A 11 3.25 2.86 8.36
N LEU A 12 3.97 3.90 7.98
CA LEU A 12 3.90 5.19 8.66
C LEU A 12 3.40 6.25 7.67
N VAL A 13 2.25 6.83 7.94
CA VAL A 13 1.65 7.90 7.15
C VAL A 13 1.72 9.20 7.92
N ALA A 14 2.22 10.25 7.29
CA ALA A 14 2.33 11.57 7.90
C ALA A 14 1.79 12.67 6.99
N THR A 15 1.33 13.77 7.59
CA THR A 15 1.00 15.02 6.90
C THR A 15 2.04 16.09 7.26
N VAL A 16 2.51 16.83 6.27
CA VAL A 16 3.51 17.88 6.43
C VAL A 16 2.83 19.16 6.94
N ASN A 17 3.25 19.61 8.10
CA ASN A 17 2.73 20.83 8.71
C ASN A 17 3.15 22.07 7.90
N PRO A 18 2.37 23.17 7.92
CA PRO A 18 2.83 24.44 7.35
C PRO A 18 4.18 24.86 7.95
N GLY A 19 5.17 25.15 7.08
CA GLY A 19 6.53 25.47 7.48
C GLY A 19 7.45 24.28 7.75
N GLY A 20 6.93 23.04 7.61
CA GLY A 20 7.71 21.80 7.77
C GLY A 20 8.39 21.32 6.49
N GLU A 21 8.24 22.03 5.37
CA GLU A 21 8.66 21.60 4.04
C GLU A 21 10.18 21.40 3.94
N ASN A 22 10.98 22.33 4.47
CA ASN A 22 12.45 22.24 4.43
C ASN A 22 12.96 21.02 5.20
N THR A 23 12.51 20.84 6.44
CA THR A 23 12.86 19.68 7.28
C THR A 23 12.43 18.38 6.62
N THR A 24 11.28 18.37 5.95
CA THR A 24 10.80 17.21 5.20
C THR A 24 11.73 16.90 4.02
N ARG A 25 12.13 17.91 3.24
CA ARG A 25 13.07 17.74 2.13
C ARG A 25 14.43 17.20 2.58
N GLU A 26 14.97 17.75 3.69
CA GLU A 26 16.22 17.26 4.29
C GLU A 26 16.13 15.78 4.69
N LEU A 27 15.01 15.38 5.29
CA LEU A 27 14.77 13.97 5.60
C LEU A 27 14.71 13.12 4.34
N LEU A 28 13.94 13.55 3.32
CA LEU A 28 13.79 12.80 2.07
C LEU A 28 15.14 12.55 1.38
N ALA A 29 16.04 13.53 1.38
CA ALA A 29 17.40 13.40 0.85
C ALA A 29 18.28 12.42 1.65
N ASP A 30 17.96 12.15 2.92
CA ASP A 30 18.81 11.32 3.82
C ASP A 30 18.16 10.00 4.25
N VAL A 31 16.96 9.67 3.79
CA VAL A 31 16.30 8.39 4.14
C VAL A 31 17.19 7.19 3.83
N ALA A 32 17.86 7.18 2.68
CA ALA A 32 18.81 6.14 2.32
C ALA A 32 20.02 6.07 3.28
N GLY A 33 20.45 7.22 3.82
CA GLY A 33 21.47 7.30 4.87
C GLY A 33 21.02 6.66 6.18
N LEU A 34 19.79 6.96 6.59
CA LEU A 34 19.17 6.34 7.78
C LEU A 34 19.03 4.82 7.63
N GLN A 35 18.53 4.37 6.49
CA GLN A 35 18.41 2.95 6.19
C GLN A 35 19.76 2.23 6.29
N ARG A 36 20.81 2.80 5.68
CA ARG A 36 22.17 2.24 5.76
C ARG A 36 22.71 2.23 7.19
N ALA A 37 22.55 3.33 7.93
CA ALA A 37 23.06 3.46 9.30
C ALA A 37 22.45 2.44 10.26
N VAL A 38 21.13 2.22 10.17
CA VAL A 38 20.44 1.20 10.98
C VAL A 38 20.78 -0.21 10.49
N GLY A 39 20.79 -0.44 9.17
CA GLY A 39 21.13 -1.74 8.57
C GLY A 39 22.54 -2.24 8.95
N LEU A 40 23.51 -1.33 9.12
CA LEU A 40 24.84 -1.69 9.60
C LEU A 40 24.86 -2.25 11.04
N ARG A 41 23.91 -1.84 11.89
CA ARG A 41 23.80 -2.36 13.27
C ARG A 41 23.16 -3.74 13.34
N VAL A 42 22.35 -4.09 12.32
CA VAL A 42 21.66 -5.38 12.22
C VAL A 42 21.96 -6.03 10.87
N PRO A 43 23.19 -6.57 10.69
CA PRO A 43 23.57 -7.22 9.45
C PRO A 43 22.60 -8.35 9.09
N GLY A 44 22.19 -8.42 7.82
CA GLY A 44 21.23 -9.42 7.36
C GLY A 44 19.78 -9.11 7.68
N SER A 45 19.48 -7.92 8.24
CA SER A 45 18.09 -7.51 8.53
C SER A 45 17.21 -7.37 7.27
N GLY A 46 17.78 -7.29 6.08
CA GLY A 46 17.02 -7.00 4.85
C GLY A 46 16.22 -5.68 4.94
N LEU A 47 16.68 -4.74 5.78
CA LEU A 47 15.99 -3.48 6.03
C LEU A 47 15.85 -2.67 4.74
N ASP A 48 14.62 -2.33 4.40
CA ASP A 48 14.25 -1.54 3.23
C ASP A 48 13.22 -0.47 3.60
N VAL A 49 13.38 0.74 3.07
CA VAL A 49 12.48 1.87 3.30
C VAL A 49 11.98 2.39 1.97
N VAL A 50 10.76 2.05 1.62
CA VAL A 50 10.09 2.62 0.44
C VAL A 50 9.38 3.90 0.87
N THR A 51 9.86 5.03 0.33
CA THR A 51 9.31 6.36 0.62
C THR A 51 8.42 6.81 -0.53
N SER A 52 7.22 7.27 -0.20
CA SER A 52 6.25 7.73 -1.20
C SER A 52 5.66 9.07 -0.80
N ILE A 53 5.27 9.87 -1.79
CA ILE A 53 4.87 11.27 -1.64
C ILE A 53 3.46 11.44 -2.20
N GLY A 54 2.58 12.04 -1.41
CA GLY A 54 1.19 12.30 -1.75
C GLY A 54 1.01 13.52 -2.66
N SER A 55 -0.13 13.56 -3.33
CA SER A 55 -0.51 14.62 -4.26
C SER A 55 -0.56 16.00 -3.62
N SER A 56 -1.06 16.08 -2.39
CA SER A 56 -1.32 17.36 -1.70
C SER A 56 -0.06 18.12 -1.32
N VAL A 57 1.04 17.40 -1.10
CA VAL A 57 2.32 17.99 -0.66
C VAL A 57 3.31 18.17 -1.78
N TRP A 58 3.11 17.52 -2.93
CA TRP A 58 4.11 17.47 -4.01
C TRP A 58 4.60 18.87 -4.40
N ASP A 59 3.69 19.77 -4.74
CA ASP A 59 4.04 21.14 -5.19
C ASP A 59 4.48 22.05 -4.04
N ARG A 60 4.29 21.63 -2.78
CA ARG A 60 4.85 22.30 -1.60
C ARG A 60 6.32 21.92 -1.37
N LEU A 61 6.70 20.72 -1.79
CA LEU A 61 8.06 20.21 -1.60
C LEU A 61 8.95 20.47 -2.82
N PHE A 62 8.42 20.41 -4.04
CA PHE A 62 9.23 20.41 -5.25
C PHE A 62 8.73 21.42 -6.28
N ALA A 63 9.66 22.16 -6.88
CA ALA A 63 9.41 22.90 -8.08
C ALA A 63 9.59 21.98 -9.32
N GLY A 64 8.85 22.28 -10.41
CA GLY A 64 8.96 21.52 -11.64
C GLY A 64 7.83 20.51 -11.85
N PRO A 65 8.05 19.46 -12.66
CA PRO A 65 6.99 18.52 -12.99
C PRO A 65 6.55 17.69 -11.79
N ARG A 66 5.32 17.19 -11.88
CA ARG A 66 4.77 16.17 -10.95
C ARG A 66 4.37 14.93 -11.73
N PRO A 67 4.31 13.75 -11.11
CA PRO A 67 3.83 12.54 -11.78
C PRO A 67 2.45 12.76 -12.39
N ALA A 68 2.32 12.46 -13.68
CA ALA A 68 1.15 12.86 -14.48
C ALA A 68 -0.19 12.32 -13.93
N LEU A 69 -0.18 11.16 -13.30
CA LEU A 69 -1.37 10.50 -12.76
C LEU A 69 -1.48 10.61 -11.23
N LEU A 70 -0.63 11.42 -10.57
CA LEU A 70 -0.68 11.60 -9.12
C LEU A 70 -1.81 12.54 -8.73
N HIS A 71 -2.82 12.01 -8.04
CA HIS A 71 -3.97 12.75 -7.53
C HIS A 71 -4.36 12.24 -6.13
N PRO A 72 -5.22 12.94 -5.37
CA PRO A 72 -5.76 12.41 -4.12
C PRO A 72 -6.58 11.13 -4.36
N PHE A 73 -6.53 10.18 -3.44
CA PHE A 73 -7.42 9.01 -3.49
C PHE A 73 -8.89 9.47 -3.54
N ALA A 74 -9.64 9.00 -4.52
CA ALA A 74 -11.06 9.28 -4.62
C ALA A 74 -11.84 8.33 -3.69
N ALA A 75 -12.60 8.89 -2.74
CA ALA A 75 -13.49 8.08 -1.92
C ALA A 75 -14.51 7.35 -2.80
N LEU A 76 -14.75 6.07 -2.51
CA LEU A 76 -15.74 5.26 -3.21
C LEU A 76 -16.99 5.09 -2.34
N GLN A 77 -18.14 5.36 -2.93
CA GLN A 77 -19.43 5.18 -2.27
C GLN A 77 -20.26 4.19 -3.06
N GLY A 78 -20.28 2.94 -2.61
CA GLY A 78 -21.18 1.90 -3.08
C GLY A 78 -22.54 1.98 -2.40
N ASP A 79 -23.44 1.10 -2.82
CA ASP A 79 -24.80 1.04 -2.27
C ASP A 79 -24.81 0.48 -0.84
N VAL A 80 -23.80 -0.34 -0.47
CA VAL A 80 -23.68 -1.02 0.84
C VAL A 80 -22.40 -0.62 1.57
N HIS A 81 -21.26 -0.58 0.87
CA HIS A 81 -19.94 -0.36 1.44
C HIS A 81 -19.28 0.89 0.85
N SER A 82 -18.35 1.47 1.60
CA SER A 82 -17.60 2.66 1.17
C SER A 82 -16.12 2.54 1.51
N ALA A 83 -15.27 3.16 0.68
CA ALA A 83 -13.87 3.38 0.96
C ALA A 83 -13.65 4.89 1.21
N PRO A 84 -13.19 5.29 2.41
CA PRO A 84 -12.94 6.70 2.69
C PRO A 84 -11.66 7.18 1.97
N SER A 85 -11.57 8.49 1.71
CA SER A 85 -10.32 9.17 1.39
C SER A 85 -9.76 9.78 2.67
N THR A 86 -8.53 9.43 3.02
CA THR A 86 -7.88 9.92 4.24
C THR A 86 -6.62 10.73 3.92
N PRO A 87 -6.24 11.70 4.75
CA PRO A 87 -5.05 12.51 4.55
C PRO A 87 -3.77 11.68 4.55
N GLY A 88 -2.83 12.03 3.67
CA GLY A 88 -1.49 11.46 3.64
C GLY A 88 -0.60 12.24 2.68
N ASP A 89 0.47 12.84 3.20
CA ASP A 89 1.46 13.56 2.43
C ASP A 89 2.72 12.71 2.20
N LEU A 90 3.10 11.92 3.21
CA LEU A 90 4.24 11.01 3.17
C LEU A 90 3.80 9.62 3.61
N LEU A 91 4.30 8.62 2.90
CA LEU A 91 4.20 7.21 3.30
C LEU A 91 5.62 6.63 3.39
N PHE A 92 5.93 6.04 4.53
CA PHE A 92 7.13 5.22 4.71
C PHE A 92 6.70 3.77 4.92
N HIS A 93 6.94 2.93 3.93
CA HIS A 93 6.81 1.48 4.05
C HIS A 93 8.16 0.92 4.45
N ILE A 94 8.35 0.70 5.74
CA ILE A 94 9.58 0.24 6.38
C ILE A 94 9.45 -1.25 6.63
N ARG A 95 10.35 -2.07 6.10
CA ARG A 95 10.27 -3.53 6.21
C ARG A 95 11.62 -4.15 6.47
N ALA A 96 11.63 -5.22 7.26
CA ALA A 96 12.84 -5.95 7.64
C ALA A 96 12.54 -7.38 8.08
N MET A 97 13.60 -8.17 8.28
CA MET A 97 13.51 -9.50 8.88
C MET A 97 13.09 -9.46 10.36
N SER A 98 13.18 -8.28 11.01
CA SER A 98 12.82 -8.12 12.42
C SER A 98 12.22 -6.72 12.69
N MET A 99 11.28 -6.67 13.63
CA MET A 99 10.54 -5.46 13.96
C MET A 99 11.41 -4.38 14.61
N ASP A 100 12.47 -4.74 15.33
CA ASP A 100 13.38 -3.78 15.96
C ASP A 100 14.11 -2.88 14.95
N ALA A 101 14.51 -3.45 13.79
CA ALA A 101 15.09 -2.68 12.70
C ALA A 101 14.07 -1.71 12.08
N CYS A 102 12.83 -2.16 11.83
CA CYS A 102 11.75 -1.29 11.37
C CYS A 102 11.47 -0.16 12.37
N PHE A 103 11.35 -0.51 13.65
CA PHE A 103 11.03 0.45 14.71
C PHE A 103 12.11 1.52 14.87
N GLU A 104 13.38 1.14 14.83
CA GLU A 104 14.48 2.10 14.97
C GLU A 104 14.49 3.12 13.82
N VAL A 105 14.26 2.68 12.57
CA VAL A 105 14.16 3.61 11.44
C VAL A 105 12.94 4.52 11.58
N ALA A 106 11.75 3.95 11.89
CA ALA A 106 10.54 4.73 12.11
C ALA A 106 10.74 5.79 13.21
N ARG A 107 11.39 5.41 14.33
CA ARG A 107 11.74 6.30 15.43
C ARG A 107 12.68 7.44 15.00
N GLN A 108 13.66 7.15 14.14
CA GLN A 108 14.58 8.19 13.63
C GLN A 108 13.86 9.11 12.64
N ILE A 109 13.02 8.60 11.75
CA ILE A 109 12.19 9.38 10.84
C ILE A 109 11.28 10.34 11.64
N THR A 110 10.52 9.80 12.59
CA THR A 110 9.58 10.60 13.40
C THR A 110 10.29 11.65 14.25
N LYS A 111 11.48 11.31 14.79
CA LYS A 111 12.31 12.28 15.53
C LYS A 111 12.75 13.45 14.63
N ARG A 112 13.16 13.19 13.40
CA ARG A 112 13.59 14.24 12.46
C ARG A 112 12.42 15.09 11.97
N LEU A 113 11.25 14.48 11.81
CA LEU A 113 10.02 15.18 11.41
C LEU A 113 9.30 15.89 12.58
N HIS A 114 9.85 15.84 13.80
CA HIS A 114 9.20 16.44 14.97
C HIS A 114 8.92 17.94 14.74
N GLY A 115 7.64 18.31 14.84
CA GLY A 115 7.17 19.68 14.56
C GLY A 115 6.97 19.98 13.06
N ALA A 116 7.67 19.30 12.16
CA ALA A 116 7.56 19.48 10.70
C ALA A 116 6.46 18.66 10.05
N ALA A 117 6.15 17.49 10.61
CA ALA A 117 5.04 16.67 10.15
C ALA A 117 4.31 16.02 11.33
N THR A 118 3.06 15.61 11.08
CA THR A 118 2.21 14.90 12.04
C THR A 118 1.93 13.50 11.52
N VAL A 119 2.23 12.48 12.32
CA VAL A 119 1.84 11.10 12.01
C VAL A 119 0.32 10.98 12.14
N VAL A 120 -0.32 10.51 11.08
CA VAL A 120 -1.79 10.37 11.01
C VAL A 120 -2.24 8.92 10.98
N ASP A 121 -1.36 7.99 10.59
CA ASP A 121 -1.58 6.54 10.71
C ASP A 121 -0.24 5.83 10.91
N GLU A 122 -0.22 4.84 11.81
CA GLU A 122 0.93 3.99 12.08
C GLU A 122 0.45 2.56 12.31
N VAL A 123 0.92 1.63 11.47
CA VAL A 123 0.54 0.22 11.56
C VAL A 123 1.80 -0.64 11.60
N HIS A 124 1.87 -1.52 12.59
CA HIS A 124 2.90 -2.55 12.71
C HIS A 124 2.35 -3.86 12.17
N GLY A 125 2.80 -4.22 10.97
CA GLY A 125 2.44 -5.45 10.30
C GLY A 125 3.40 -6.58 10.64
N PHE A 126 2.90 -7.80 10.60
CA PHE A 126 3.67 -9.01 10.85
C PHE A 126 3.28 -10.12 9.88
N GLN A 127 4.23 -10.98 9.53
CA GLN A 127 3.94 -12.20 8.80
C GLN A 127 3.15 -13.17 9.69
N TYR A 128 2.03 -13.67 9.18
CA TYR A 128 1.20 -14.65 9.87
C TYR A 128 1.23 -15.98 9.10
N PHE A 129 1.64 -17.04 9.81
CA PHE A 129 1.83 -18.39 9.24
C PHE A 129 2.52 -18.38 7.86
N GLU A 130 1.99 -19.13 6.88
CA GLU A 130 2.51 -19.23 5.51
C GLU A 130 2.06 -18.05 4.63
N ASN A 131 2.28 -16.80 5.07
CA ASN A 131 1.80 -15.56 4.44
C ASN A 131 0.26 -15.49 4.34
N ARG A 132 -0.42 -15.97 5.37
CA ARG A 132 -1.87 -15.83 5.45
C ARG A 132 -2.25 -14.49 6.07
N ASP A 133 -3.41 -14.03 5.70
CA ASP A 133 -4.08 -12.98 6.44
C ASP A 133 -4.83 -13.57 7.66
N LEU A 134 -5.34 -12.72 8.57
CA LEU A 134 -5.97 -13.18 9.82
C LEU A 134 -7.35 -13.83 9.59
N ILE A 135 -7.96 -13.68 8.40
CA ILE A 135 -9.16 -14.45 8.01
C ILE A 135 -8.80 -15.86 7.49
N GLY A 136 -7.51 -16.19 7.38
CA GLY A 136 -6.98 -17.52 7.18
C GLY A 136 -6.65 -17.90 5.73
N PHE A 137 -6.70 -16.97 4.78
CA PHE A 137 -6.35 -17.21 3.37
C PHE A 137 -4.93 -16.71 3.06
N VAL A 138 -4.25 -17.36 2.11
CA VAL A 138 -2.93 -16.94 1.65
C VAL A 138 -3.05 -15.60 0.92
N ASP A 139 -2.22 -14.63 1.28
CA ASP A 139 -2.13 -13.35 0.59
C ASP A 139 -0.92 -13.32 -0.35
N GLY A 140 -1.09 -12.65 -1.48
CA GLY A 140 -0.02 -12.46 -2.45
C GLY A 140 0.18 -13.60 -3.45
N THR A 141 -0.67 -14.64 -3.48
CA THR A 141 -0.59 -15.75 -4.44
C THR A 141 -0.52 -15.28 -5.89
N GLU A 142 -1.29 -14.25 -6.24
CA GLU A 142 -1.34 -13.67 -7.59
C GLU A 142 -0.34 -12.52 -7.79
N ASN A 143 0.65 -12.35 -6.92
CA ASN A 143 1.67 -11.33 -7.14
C ASN A 143 2.55 -11.68 -8.33
N PRO A 144 2.79 -10.76 -9.27
CA PRO A 144 3.75 -10.95 -10.33
C PRO A 144 5.17 -11.15 -9.74
N VAL A 145 6.01 -11.90 -10.43
CA VAL A 145 7.38 -12.21 -9.98
C VAL A 145 8.43 -11.82 -11.01
N GLY A 146 9.65 -11.57 -10.57
CA GLY A 146 10.79 -11.30 -11.44
C GLY A 146 10.55 -10.10 -12.36
N ARG A 147 10.67 -10.29 -13.68
CA ARG A 147 10.52 -9.22 -14.68
C ARG A 147 9.08 -8.71 -14.79
N ASP A 148 8.11 -9.58 -14.58
CA ASP A 148 6.70 -9.22 -14.63
C ASP A 148 6.32 -8.31 -13.46
N ALA A 149 6.89 -8.55 -12.26
CA ALA A 149 6.73 -7.64 -11.13
C ALA A 149 7.27 -6.25 -11.44
N VAL A 150 8.47 -6.15 -12.01
CA VAL A 150 9.04 -4.86 -12.44
C VAL A 150 8.14 -4.17 -13.45
N ALA A 151 7.68 -4.89 -14.47
CA ALA A 151 6.81 -4.34 -15.53
C ALA A 151 5.45 -3.87 -14.99
N ALA A 152 4.90 -4.57 -13.99
CA ALA A 152 3.61 -4.24 -13.38
C ALA A 152 3.65 -2.97 -12.54
N VAL A 153 4.80 -2.65 -11.91
CA VAL A 153 4.87 -1.55 -10.96
C VAL A 153 5.65 -0.33 -11.43
N THR A 154 6.52 -0.47 -12.44
CA THR A 154 7.48 0.59 -12.79
C THR A 154 6.94 1.47 -13.90
N VAL A 155 6.84 2.77 -13.63
CA VAL A 155 6.60 3.81 -14.64
C VAL A 155 7.74 3.82 -15.65
N GLY A 156 7.39 3.84 -16.94
CA GLY A 156 8.32 3.83 -18.05
C GLY A 156 8.25 5.11 -18.88
N ASP A 157 8.28 4.94 -20.21
CA ASP A 157 8.32 6.06 -21.18
C ASP A 157 7.01 6.86 -21.23
N GLU A 158 5.93 6.38 -20.60
CA GLU A 158 4.66 7.11 -20.50
C GLU A 158 4.74 8.37 -19.61
N ASP A 159 5.71 8.42 -18.69
CA ASP A 159 6.04 9.60 -17.90
C ASP A 159 7.57 9.68 -17.71
N PRO A 160 8.30 10.19 -18.74
CA PRO A 160 9.77 10.12 -18.78
C PRO A 160 10.48 10.82 -17.61
N ALA A 161 9.85 11.85 -17.04
CA ALA A 161 10.41 12.56 -15.89
C ALA A 161 10.39 11.72 -14.60
N PHE A 162 9.58 10.67 -14.57
CA PHE A 162 9.35 9.81 -13.41
C PHE A 162 9.57 8.32 -13.69
N THR A 163 10.31 8.01 -14.76
CA THR A 163 10.74 6.65 -15.10
C THR A 163 11.39 5.99 -13.88
N GLY A 164 11.04 4.73 -13.62
CA GLY A 164 11.54 3.98 -12.45
C GLY A 164 10.72 4.17 -11.17
N GLY A 165 9.79 5.13 -11.15
CA GLY A 165 8.85 5.33 -10.05
C GLY A 165 7.68 4.33 -10.08
N SER A 166 6.81 4.43 -9.09
CA SER A 166 5.62 3.56 -8.93
C SER A 166 4.50 4.32 -8.24
N TYR A 167 3.26 4.11 -8.67
CA TYR A 167 2.09 4.54 -7.89
C TYR A 167 1.80 3.53 -6.79
N VAL A 168 1.26 3.98 -5.67
CA VAL A 168 0.91 3.11 -4.55
C VAL A 168 -0.39 3.55 -3.91
N HIS A 169 -1.29 2.58 -3.70
CA HIS A 169 -2.50 2.75 -2.92
C HIS A 169 -2.36 2.02 -1.60
N ILE A 170 -2.86 2.64 -0.55
CA ILE A 170 -2.95 2.01 0.77
C ILE A 170 -4.37 2.11 1.31
N GLN A 171 -4.79 1.06 1.99
CA GLN A 171 -6.03 1.02 2.77
C GLN A 171 -5.81 0.16 4.02
N ARG A 172 -6.29 0.62 5.15
CA ARG A 172 -6.36 -0.18 6.36
C ARG A 172 -7.75 -0.78 6.46
N TYR A 173 -7.81 -2.10 6.54
CA TYR A 173 -9.04 -2.86 6.70
C TYR A 173 -9.14 -3.41 8.12
N VAL A 174 -10.31 -3.29 8.73
CA VAL A 174 -10.65 -3.92 10.02
C VAL A 174 -11.60 -5.07 9.77
N HIS A 175 -11.26 -6.27 10.23
CA HIS A 175 -12.05 -7.48 10.03
C HIS A 175 -13.09 -7.65 11.14
N LYS A 176 -14.31 -8.01 10.77
CA LYS A 176 -15.39 -8.42 11.66
C LYS A 176 -15.23 -9.91 11.98
N MET A 177 -14.22 -10.25 12.79
CA MET A 177 -13.81 -11.64 13.00
C MET A 177 -14.93 -12.52 13.50
N ARG A 178 -15.80 -12.02 14.39
CA ARG A 178 -16.95 -12.79 14.92
C ARG A 178 -17.91 -13.21 13.82
N ASP A 179 -18.20 -12.30 12.88
CA ASP A 179 -19.09 -12.57 11.76
C ASP A 179 -18.44 -13.52 10.76
N TRP A 180 -17.12 -13.35 10.52
CA TRP A 180 -16.34 -14.21 9.66
C TRP A 180 -16.24 -15.65 10.19
N GLU A 181 -16.00 -15.82 11.48
CA GLU A 181 -15.91 -17.13 12.16
C GLU A 181 -17.27 -17.82 12.31
N ALA A 182 -18.37 -17.07 12.21
CA ALA A 182 -19.72 -17.62 12.29
C ALA A 182 -20.19 -18.30 11.01
N ILE A 183 -19.57 -18.02 9.86
CA ILE A 183 -19.89 -18.70 8.58
C ILE A 183 -19.02 -19.95 8.39
N THR A 184 -19.52 -20.91 7.61
CA THR A 184 -18.79 -22.16 7.34
C THR A 184 -17.55 -21.91 6.48
N VAL A 185 -16.58 -22.82 6.52
CA VAL A 185 -15.38 -22.75 5.67
C VAL A 185 -15.76 -22.71 4.19
N ASP A 186 -16.73 -23.55 3.74
CA ASP A 186 -17.23 -23.53 2.36
C ASP A 186 -17.75 -22.13 1.95
N GLU A 187 -18.42 -21.44 2.87
CA GLU A 187 -18.91 -20.09 2.58
C GLU A 187 -17.77 -19.06 2.59
N GLN A 188 -16.77 -19.19 3.48
CA GLN A 188 -15.57 -18.37 3.45
C GLN A 188 -14.82 -18.51 2.12
N GLU A 189 -14.66 -19.75 1.64
CA GLU A 189 -14.04 -20.06 0.35
C GLU A 189 -14.82 -19.45 -0.82
N ARG A 190 -16.16 -19.47 -0.77
CA ARG A 190 -17.02 -18.83 -1.78
C ARG A 190 -16.92 -17.30 -1.75
N VAL A 191 -16.74 -16.69 -0.57
CA VAL A 191 -16.49 -15.23 -0.43
C VAL A 191 -15.17 -14.85 -1.08
N ILE A 192 -14.12 -15.62 -0.85
CA ILE A 192 -12.78 -15.35 -1.41
C ILE A 192 -12.69 -15.78 -2.88
N GLY A 193 -13.20 -16.95 -3.23
CA GLY A 193 -13.07 -17.59 -4.55
C GLY A 193 -11.91 -18.58 -4.67
N ARG A 194 -11.36 -19.03 -3.52
CA ARG A 194 -10.24 -19.98 -3.40
C ARG A 194 -10.49 -20.93 -2.25
N SER A 195 -9.88 -22.13 -2.28
CA SER A 195 -9.88 -23.01 -1.11
C SER A 195 -8.99 -22.41 0.00
N LYS A 196 -9.41 -22.61 1.25
CA LYS A 196 -8.74 -22.01 2.41
C LYS A 196 -7.43 -22.70 2.75
N LEU A 197 -7.41 -24.02 2.66
CA LEU A 197 -6.24 -24.81 3.08
C LEU A 197 -5.20 -24.90 1.96
N GLU A 198 -5.62 -25.30 0.76
CA GLU A 198 -4.75 -25.60 -0.37
C GLU A 198 -4.43 -24.39 -1.26
N ASP A 199 -5.11 -23.25 -1.04
CA ASP A 199 -4.95 -22.03 -1.83
C ASP A 199 -5.21 -22.24 -3.34
N ILE A 200 -6.19 -23.11 -3.70
CA ILE A 200 -6.55 -23.40 -5.08
C ILE A 200 -7.71 -22.50 -5.50
N GLU A 201 -7.55 -21.76 -6.58
CA GLU A 201 -8.60 -20.94 -7.14
C GLU A 201 -9.77 -21.81 -7.64
N MET A 202 -11.02 -21.40 -7.33
CA MET A 202 -12.21 -22.06 -7.82
C MET A 202 -12.33 -21.91 -9.33
N THR A 203 -12.85 -22.97 -10.01
CA THR A 203 -13.12 -22.88 -11.45
C THR A 203 -14.23 -21.86 -11.73
N SER A 204 -14.25 -21.35 -12.97
CA SER A 204 -15.23 -20.34 -13.38
C SER A 204 -16.69 -20.80 -13.25
N GLU A 205 -16.94 -22.11 -13.29
CA GLU A 205 -18.29 -22.70 -13.20
C GLU A 205 -18.87 -22.62 -11.78
N VAL A 206 -18.00 -22.61 -10.75
CA VAL A 206 -18.44 -22.65 -9.34
C VAL A 206 -18.07 -21.40 -8.54
N LYS A 207 -17.09 -20.63 -9.04
CA LYS A 207 -16.64 -19.38 -8.40
C LYS A 207 -17.74 -18.33 -8.44
N PRO A 208 -18.20 -17.79 -7.28
CA PRO A 208 -19.19 -16.73 -7.29
C PRO A 208 -18.68 -15.47 -8.00
N ALA A 209 -19.55 -14.85 -8.80
CA ALA A 209 -19.21 -13.63 -9.56
C ALA A 209 -18.87 -12.42 -8.66
N ASN A 210 -19.29 -12.47 -7.39
CA ASN A 210 -19.00 -11.45 -6.38
C ASN A 210 -17.97 -11.92 -5.34
N SER A 211 -17.21 -12.97 -5.64
CA SER A 211 -16.06 -13.35 -4.84
C SER A 211 -14.92 -12.36 -5.02
N HIS A 212 -14.07 -12.23 -4.00
CA HIS A 212 -12.92 -11.34 -4.03
C HIS A 212 -12.01 -11.56 -5.25
N VAL A 213 -11.66 -12.80 -5.54
CA VAL A 213 -10.83 -13.15 -6.72
C VAL A 213 -11.52 -12.77 -8.02
N ALA A 214 -12.83 -13.06 -8.17
CA ALA A 214 -13.54 -12.79 -9.42
C ALA A 214 -13.60 -11.29 -9.76
N LEU A 215 -13.77 -10.42 -8.78
CA LEU A 215 -13.87 -8.98 -8.99
C LEU A 215 -12.51 -8.29 -9.18
N ASN A 216 -11.43 -8.90 -8.66
CA ASN A 216 -10.08 -8.35 -8.75
C ASN A 216 -9.24 -8.93 -9.91
N ALA A 217 -9.67 -10.02 -10.55
CA ALA A 217 -9.05 -10.58 -11.74
C ALA A 217 -9.42 -9.76 -12.98
N ILE A 218 -8.80 -8.59 -13.15
CA ILE A 218 -9.07 -7.66 -14.25
C ILE A 218 -8.14 -7.89 -15.45
N LYS A 219 -8.64 -7.57 -16.64
CA LYS A 219 -7.89 -7.73 -17.90
C LYS A 219 -7.97 -6.46 -18.73
N ASP A 220 -6.96 -6.27 -19.59
CA ASP A 220 -6.98 -5.26 -20.63
C ASP A 220 -7.91 -5.64 -21.80
N GLU A 221 -7.99 -4.76 -22.80
CA GLU A 221 -8.78 -4.98 -24.02
C GLU A 221 -8.35 -6.18 -24.89
N ASN A 222 -7.10 -6.64 -24.72
CA ASN A 222 -6.52 -7.79 -25.39
C ASN A 222 -6.65 -9.09 -24.57
N GLY A 223 -7.28 -9.03 -23.39
CA GLY A 223 -7.46 -10.17 -22.50
C GLY A 223 -6.24 -10.49 -21.64
N LYS A 224 -5.19 -9.65 -21.65
CA LYS A 224 -4.03 -9.81 -20.78
C LYS A 224 -4.39 -9.36 -19.36
N ALA A 225 -3.98 -10.16 -18.36
CA ALA A 225 -4.14 -9.80 -16.95
C ALA A 225 -3.44 -8.47 -16.63
N LEU A 226 -4.13 -7.62 -15.88
CA LEU A 226 -3.58 -6.41 -15.30
C LEU A 226 -3.27 -6.69 -13.83
N GLU A 227 -2.03 -6.48 -13.45
CA GLU A 227 -1.49 -6.90 -12.18
C GLU A 227 -0.96 -5.73 -11.37
N ILE A 228 -1.00 -5.87 -10.06
CA ILE A 228 -0.36 -5.00 -9.07
C ILE A 228 0.53 -5.84 -8.17
N LEU A 229 1.56 -5.26 -7.59
CA LEU A 229 2.39 -5.93 -6.58
C LEU A 229 1.89 -5.54 -5.18
N ARG A 230 1.34 -6.50 -4.46
CA ARG A 230 0.87 -6.31 -3.09
C ARG A 230 1.95 -6.70 -2.08
N ALA A 231 2.07 -5.89 -1.04
CA ALA A 231 2.91 -6.19 0.12
C ALA A 231 2.07 -6.04 1.40
N ASN A 232 0.85 -6.58 1.35
CA ASN A 232 -0.09 -6.53 2.46
C ASN A 232 0.48 -7.20 3.71
N MET A 233 0.03 -6.73 4.86
CA MET A 233 0.37 -7.38 6.12
C MET A 233 -0.81 -7.42 7.07
N PRO A 234 -1.00 -8.54 7.77
CA PRO A 234 -1.85 -8.59 8.96
C PRO A 234 -1.34 -7.63 10.02
N TYR A 235 -2.27 -7.06 10.76
CA TYR A 235 -1.99 -6.28 11.96
C TYR A 235 -3.10 -6.52 12.99
N GLY A 236 -2.85 -6.22 14.27
CA GLY A 236 -3.91 -6.33 15.25
C GLY A 236 -3.54 -5.88 16.64
N ARG A 237 -4.59 -5.51 17.40
CA ARG A 237 -4.57 -5.15 18.82
C ARG A 237 -5.64 -5.96 19.53
N LEU A 238 -5.26 -7.08 20.12
CA LEU A 238 -6.22 -8.03 20.69
C LEU A 238 -7.11 -7.43 21.81
N GLY A 239 -6.60 -6.44 22.55
CA GLY A 239 -7.36 -5.78 23.60
C GLY A 239 -8.45 -4.84 23.10
N ASP A 240 -8.35 -4.36 21.86
CA ASP A 240 -9.27 -3.39 21.27
C ASP A 240 -10.18 -4.02 20.20
N ASP A 241 -10.11 -5.36 20.02
CA ASP A 241 -10.77 -6.09 18.93
C ASP A 241 -10.43 -5.53 17.53
N GLU A 242 -9.33 -4.78 17.40
CA GLU A 242 -8.87 -4.20 16.14
C GLU A 242 -7.90 -5.18 15.46
N ILE A 243 -8.45 -6.01 14.57
CA ILE A 243 -7.72 -7.02 13.80
C ILE A 243 -8.00 -6.76 12.34
N GLY A 244 -6.97 -6.82 11.49
CA GLY A 244 -7.17 -6.49 10.09
C GLY A 244 -5.98 -6.73 9.18
N THR A 245 -6.11 -6.24 7.96
CA THR A 245 -5.07 -6.24 6.94
C THR A 245 -4.76 -4.80 6.52
N PHE A 246 -3.48 -4.45 6.53
CA PHE A 246 -3.00 -3.26 5.85
C PHE A 246 -2.73 -3.62 4.39
N PHE A 247 -3.61 -3.13 3.51
CA PHE A 247 -3.42 -3.26 2.07
C PHE A 247 -2.43 -2.21 1.58
N ILE A 248 -1.44 -2.65 0.82
CA ILE A 248 -0.54 -1.80 0.04
C ILE A 248 -0.31 -2.43 -1.33
N GLY A 249 -0.71 -1.70 -2.38
CA GLY A 249 -0.61 -2.16 -3.76
C GLY A 249 0.19 -1.17 -4.61
N TYR A 250 1.31 -1.64 -5.16
CA TYR A 250 2.15 -0.89 -6.10
C TYR A 250 1.74 -1.19 -7.53
N CYS A 251 1.69 -0.17 -8.37
CA CYS A 251 1.30 -0.30 -9.77
C CYS A 251 1.98 0.76 -10.66
N ARG A 252 2.14 0.42 -11.93
CA ARG A 252 2.67 1.32 -12.96
C ARG A 252 1.71 2.47 -13.25
N THR A 253 0.40 2.22 -13.16
CA THR A 253 -0.66 3.22 -13.33
C THR A 253 -1.71 3.05 -12.25
N PRO A 254 -2.20 4.14 -11.60
CA PRO A 254 -3.20 4.04 -10.55
C PRO A 254 -4.52 3.42 -11.03
N ALA A 255 -4.85 3.59 -12.31
CA ALA A 255 -6.10 3.10 -12.91
C ALA A 255 -6.33 1.59 -12.72
N ILE A 256 -5.27 0.77 -12.57
CA ILE A 256 -5.40 -0.66 -12.32
C ILE A 256 -5.99 -0.91 -10.94
N THR A 257 -5.37 -0.34 -9.90
CA THR A 257 -5.84 -0.48 -8.51
C THR A 257 -7.20 0.18 -8.33
N GLU A 258 -7.42 1.34 -8.92
CA GLU A 258 -8.70 2.05 -8.86
C GLU A 258 -9.83 1.21 -9.45
N ARG A 259 -9.61 0.59 -10.61
CA ARG A 259 -10.59 -0.33 -11.21
C ARG A 259 -10.88 -1.55 -10.33
N MET A 260 -9.86 -2.12 -9.68
CA MET A 260 -10.05 -3.20 -8.69
C MET A 260 -10.94 -2.73 -7.54
N LEU A 261 -10.64 -1.56 -6.97
CA LEU A 261 -11.41 -0.98 -5.88
C LEU A 261 -12.85 -0.61 -6.31
N GLU A 262 -13.03 -0.06 -7.50
CA GLU A 262 -14.37 0.18 -8.06
C GLU A 262 -15.17 -1.12 -8.16
N ASN A 263 -14.59 -2.18 -8.69
CA ASN A 263 -15.23 -3.49 -8.75
C ASN A 263 -15.60 -4.01 -7.36
N MET A 264 -14.73 -3.82 -6.36
CA MET A 264 -15.00 -4.24 -4.98
C MET A 264 -16.16 -3.46 -4.36
N PHE A 265 -16.09 -2.13 -4.37
CA PHE A 265 -17.02 -1.28 -3.62
C PHE A 265 -18.30 -0.96 -4.38
N LEU A 266 -18.23 -0.72 -5.68
CA LEU A 266 -19.38 -0.39 -6.53
C LEU A 266 -20.02 -1.61 -7.17
N GLY A 267 -19.20 -2.65 -7.37
CA GLY A 267 -19.59 -3.90 -8.02
C GLY A 267 -19.41 -3.91 -9.53
N ASN A 268 -19.23 -5.12 -10.06
CA ASN A 268 -19.20 -5.37 -11.50
C ASN A 268 -20.05 -6.61 -11.87
N PRO A 269 -21.25 -6.43 -12.51
CA PRO A 269 -21.91 -5.16 -12.76
C PRO A 269 -22.27 -4.42 -11.46
N ARG A 270 -22.58 -3.13 -11.56
CA ARG A 270 -22.92 -2.30 -10.39
C ARG A 270 -23.93 -2.99 -9.48
N GLY A 271 -23.67 -2.98 -8.18
CA GLY A 271 -24.45 -3.69 -7.16
C GLY A 271 -23.96 -5.12 -6.88
N ASN A 272 -23.11 -5.71 -7.77
CA ASN A 272 -22.45 -6.99 -7.52
C ASN A 272 -21.11 -6.74 -6.83
N TYR A 273 -21.15 -6.18 -5.62
CA TYR A 273 -19.96 -5.82 -4.84
C TYR A 273 -19.24 -7.04 -4.25
N ASP A 274 -18.02 -6.83 -3.81
CA ASP A 274 -17.17 -7.87 -3.20
C ASP A 274 -17.70 -8.26 -1.82
N ARG A 275 -18.11 -9.52 -1.69
CA ARG A 275 -18.64 -10.07 -0.43
C ARG A 275 -17.65 -10.06 0.73
N LEU A 276 -16.36 -9.96 0.47
CA LEU A 276 -15.37 -9.79 1.54
C LEU A 276 -15.64 -8.52 2.35
N LEU A 277 -16.21 -7.49 1.74
CA LEU A 277 -16.55 -6.24 2.42
C LEU A 277 -17.66 -6.38 3.48
N ASP A 278 -18.46 -7.44 3.45
CA ASP A 278 -19.41 -7.75 4.52
C ASP A 278 -18.66 -8.05 5.85
N PHE A 279 -17.44 -8.57 5.74
CA PHE A 279 -16.59 -9.00 6.85
C PHE A 279 -15.35 -8.13 7.07
N SER A 280 -15.11 -7.16 6.21
CA SER A 280 -13.90 -6.33 6.25
C SER A 280 -14.24 -4.88 5.85
N THR A 281 -13.93 -3.92 6.73
CA THR A 281 -14.28 -2.52 6.52
C THR A 281 -13.02 -1.70 6.27
N ALA A 282 -12.97 -0.98 5.13
CA ALA A 282 -11.92 -0.01 4.86
C ALA A 282 -12.10 1.21 5.77
N VAL A 283 -11.08 1.54 6.57
CA VAL A 283 -11.10 2.68 7.52
C VAL A 283 -10.17 3.80 7.09
N THR A 284 -9.25 3.54 6.15
CA THR A 284 -8.41 4.54 5.49
C THR A 284 -8.39 4.32 3.98
N GLY A 285 -7.93 5.32 3.24
CA GLY A 285 -7.67 5.22 1.80
C GLY A 285 -6.84 6.41 1.34
N SER A 286 -5.65 6.13 0.81
CA SER A 286 -4.73 7.16 0.32
C SER A 286 -3.94 6.65 -0.88
N MET A 287 -3.50 7.58 -1.73
CA MET A 287 -2.67 7.30 -2.89
C MET A 287 -1.43 8.17 -2.88
N PHE A 288 -0.30 7.57 -3.26
CA PHE A 288 1.00 8.23 -3.30
C PHE A 288 1.74 7.84 -4.58
N PHE A 289 2.83 8.55 -4.83
CA PHE A 289 3.85 8.18 -5.80
C PHE A 289 5.15 7.87 -5.08
N THR A 290 5.76 6.75 -5.43
CA THR A 290 7.10 6.33 -4.98
C THR A 290 8.11 6.70 -6.06
N PRO A 291 8.91 7.75 -5.91
CA PRO A 291 9.97 8.07 -6.86
C PRO A 291 11.06 7.00 -6.93
N SER A 292 11.86 7.03 -7.99
CA SER A 292 13.09 6.23 -8.09
C SER A 292 14.11 6.63 -7.01
N ALA A 293 15.12 5.78 -6.78
CA ALA A 293 16.21 6.11 -5.85
C ALA A 293 16.95 7.37 -6.26
N ASP A 294 17.22 7.54 -7.55
CA ASP A 294 17.94 8.71 -8.11
C ASP A 294 17.22 10.02 -7.81
N PHE A 295 15.89 10.02 -7.76
CA PHE A 295 15.10 11.20 -7.38
C PHE A 295 15.43 11.69 -5.96
N PHE A 296 15.67 10.78 -5.03
CA PHE A 296 16.02 11.15 -3.66
C PHE A 296 17.49 11.53 -3.50
N GLU A 297 18.37 11.08 -4.40
CA GLU A 297 19.78 11.49 -4.43
C GLU A 297 19.96 12.90 -4.99
N ASP A 298 19.07 13.34 -5.91
CA ASP A 298 19.08 14.68 -6.50
C ASP A 298 17.65 15.26 -6.50
N LEU A 299 17.19 15.71 -5.33
CA LEU A 299 15.84 16.25 -5.21
C LEU A 299 15.63 17.48 -6.09
N PRO A 300 14.49 17.61 -6.79
CA PRO A 300 14.13 18.81 -7.53
C PRO A 300 14.26 20.06 -6.64
N ALA A 301 14.50 21.21 -7.27
CA ALA A 301 14.60 22.48 -6.55
C ALA A 301 13.38 22.71 -5.63
N ALA A 302 13.60 23.41 -4.53
CA ALA A 302 12.51 23.87 -3.69
C ALA A 302 11.63 24.90 -4.43
N PRO A 303 10.33 24.96 -4.17
CA PRO A 303 9.48 26.02 -4.71
C PRO A 303 9.97 27.42 -4.30
N ALA A 304 9.69 28.42 -5.14
CA ALA A 304 10.04 29.81 -4.84
C ALA A 304 9.37 30.24 -3.52
N GLY A 305 10.17 30.77 -2.59
CA GLY A 305 9.71 31.16 -1.26
C GLY A 305 10.02 30.18 -0.12
N LEU A 306 10.41 28.93 -0.43
CA LEU A 306 11.09 28.06 0.51
C LEU A 306 12.57 28.46 0.55
N SER A 307 12.95 29.32 1.49
CA SER A 307 14.35 29.70 1.69
C SER A 307 15.16 28.47 2.11
N ALA A 308 16.31 28.26 1.47
CA ALA A 308 17.33 27.37 2.05
C ALA A 308 17.72 27.96 3.44
N VAL A 309 17.58 27.14 4.48
CA VAL A 309 18.09 27.48 5.83
C VAL A 309 19.60 27.29 5.86
#